data_ee43d35d26999c31042fd8f694b741e4
#
_entry.id   ee43d35d26999c31042fd8f694b741e4
#
_cell.length_a   1.000
_cell.length_b   1.000
_cell.length_c   1.000
_cell.angle_alpha   90.00
_cell.angle_beta   90.00
_cell.angle_gamma   90.00
#
_symmetry.space_group_name_H-M   'P 1'
#
loop_
_entity.id
_entity.type
_entity.pdbx_description
1 polymer ?
#
loop_
_entity_poly.entity_id
_entity_poly.type
_entity_poly.pdbx_seq_one_letter_code
_entity_poly.pdbx_strand_id
1 'polypeptide(L)'
;MKSAKKRQIVIAGAGLIGSIMAIALASEGFDVTVVDGTTDEDRIKQNKGRTYALSRTSKNLLVNLGLWDEKKLNVSPIEKIVLSTKRSSSDSIRHLAHFNKESSEVEPSSYMIEDYYLRTVLGSELDRNTKIQLINSTEVIKDETDSYQTKIFLSNKSSFTAEILIISDGRASGFAKRLDKNFFQKKYNQVAIVGNLSHQNEHSSTAHQLFLAGGPLAILPLEGKRSTFVWSLPMPMGNKLGASRDDIFTDSLKEYVGDILIDISQIGEKKMFPLFLSFLREAVDNRKVFIGDSAQAIHPLAGQGLNLGLRDVACLVDTLLKGKKLGLDLGSTDILKKYESWRSFDRISLVTYTDLINTLFSNNNFYLKTFFNSLRIQACALL
;
A
#
# COMPACT_ATOMS: atom_id res chain seq x y z
N MET A 1 4.80 -38.98 17.00
CA MET A 1 4.60 -37.58 16.59
C MET A 1 5.91 -37.05 16.00
N LYS A 2 5.96 -36.68 14.72
CA LYS A 2 7.17 -36.02 14.17
C LYS A 2 7.33 -34.69 14.91
N SER A 3 8.50 -34.45 15.52
CA SER A 3 8.84 -33.18 16.16
C SER A 3 8.57 -32.03 15.16
N ALA A 4 7.79 -31.03 15.59
CA ALA A 4 7.53 -29.86 14.74
C ALA A 4 8.86 -29.19 14.44
N LYS A 5 9.14 -28.91 13.14
CA LYS A 5 10.39 -28.28 12.72
C LYS A 5 10.46 -26.88 13.29
N LYS A 6 11.49 -26.57 14.07
CA LYS A 6 11.68 -25.24 14.66
C LYS A 6 12.08 -24.24 13.54
N ARG A 7 11.44 -23.07 13.53
CA ARG A 7 11.72 -21.94 12.65
C ARG A 7 12.06 -20.72 13.51
N GLN A 8 12.84 -19.80 13.00
CA GLN A 8 13.09 -18.56 13.72
C GLN A 8 11.93 -17.59 13.53
N ILE A 9 11.63 -17.25 12.29
CA ILE A 9 10.57 -16.30 11.95
C ILE A 9 9.63 -16.93 10.91
N VAL A 10 8.33 -16.83 11.14
CA VAL A 10 7.31 -17.18 10.15
C VAL A 10 6.53 -15.92 9.75
N ILE A 11 6.33 -15.74 8.45
CA ILE A 11 5.53 -14.65 7.87
C ILE A 11 4.31 -15.27 7.20
N ALA A 12 3.12 -14.84 7.62
CA ALA A 12 1.86 -15.19 6.98
C ALA A 12 1.51 -14.12 5.93
N GLY A 13 1.58 -14.49 4.66
CA GLY A 13 1.34 -13.63 3.50
C GLY A 13 2.62 -13.24 2.75
N ALA A 14 2.70 -13.62 1.45
CA ALA A 14 3.76 -13.24 0.50
C ALA A 14 3.29 -12.08 -0.42
N GLY A 15 2.47 -11.16 0.12
CA GLY A 15 2.21 -9.87 -0.52
C GLY A 15 3.48 -9.02 -0.60
N LEU A 16 3.41 -7.82 -1.19
CA LEU A 16 4.60 -6.96 -1.31
C LEU A 16 5.28 -6.72 0.04
N ILE A 17 4.51 -6.43 1.09
CA ILE A 17 5.07 -6.17 2.42
C ILE A 17 5.69 -7.41 3.04
N GLY A 18 5.01 -8.57 2.95
CA GLY A 18 5.55 -9.82 3.49
C GLY A 18 6.81 -10.29 2.77
N SER A 19 6.86 -10.14 1.44
CA SER A 19 8.04 -10.47 0.63
C SER A 19 9.22 -9.55 0.97
N ILE A 20 9.01 -8.24 1.05
CA ILE A 20 10.06 -7.28 1.42
C ILE A 20 10.52 -7.51 2.87
N MET A 21 9.60 -7.83 3.79
CA MET A 21 9.95 -8.19 5.17
C MET A 21 10.84 -9.44 5.22
N ALA A 22 10.51 -10.48 4.45
CA ALA A 22 11.30 -11.70 4.39
C ALA A 22 12.73 -11.42 3.89
N ILE A 23 12.86 -10.66 2.80
CA ILE A 23 14.15 -10.28 2.23
C ILE A 23 14.96 -9.44 3.22
N ALA A 24 14.33 -8.45 3.86
CA ALA A 24 14.98 -7.58 4.83
C ALA A 24 15.46 -8.33 6.08
N LEU A 25 14.68 -9.30 6.57
CA LEU A 25 15.11 -10.14 7.69
C LEU A 25 16.23 -11.11 7.29
N ALA A 26 16.13 -11.69 6.10
CA ALA A 26 17.15 -12.61 5.60
C ALA A 26 18.49 -11.91 5.36
N SER A 27 18.49 -10.65 4.89
CA SER A 27 19.72 -9.84 4.74
C SER A 27 20.43 -9.59 6.09
N GLU A 28 19.66 -9.55 7.20
CA GLU A 28 20.18 -9.44 8.56
C GLU A 28 20.47 -10.81 9.21
N GLY A 29 20.47 -11.86 8.40
CA GLY A 29 20.89 -13.20 8.81
C GLY A 29 19.85 -13.97 9.63
N PHE A 30 18.55 -13.66 9.49
CA PHE A 30 17.46 -14.45 10.06
C PHE A 30 17.04 -15.57 9.10
N ASP A 31 16.64 -16.72 9.65
CA ASP A 31 15.99 -17.79 8.88
C ASP A 31 14.47 -17.54 8.86
N VAL A 32 13.95 -17.33 7.65
CA VAL A 32 12.56 -16.91 7.45
C VAL A 32 11.77 -17.96 6.69
N THR A 33 10.58 -18.26 7.15
CA THR A 33 9.59 -19.05 6.40
C THR A 33 8.41 -18.17 6.05
N VAL A 34 8.10 -18.05 4.77
CA VAL A 34 6.93 -17.32 4.26
C VAL A 34 5.87 -18.31 3.85
N VAL A 35 4.63 -18.11 4.27
CA VAL A 35 3.48 -18.96 3.96
C VAL A 35 2.41 -18.12 3.29
N ASP A 36 1.94 -18.53 2.10
CA ASP A 36 0.89 -17.82 1.37
C ASP A 36 -0.10 -18.78 0.70
N GLY A 37 -1.38 -18.42 0.76
CA GLY A 37 -2.48 -19.21 0.17
C GLY A 37 -2.49 -19.20 -1.37
N THR A 38 -1.73 -18.33 -2.01
CA THR A 38 -1.68 -18.18 -3.47
C THR A 38 -0.30 -18.46 -4.03
N THR A 39 -0.21 -18.70 -5.33
CA THR A 39 1.07 -18.80 -6.05
C THR A 39 1.55 -17.41 -6.49
N ASP A 40 2.83 -17.28 -6.87
CA ASP A 40 3.37 -16.03 -7.42
C ASP A 40 2.68 -15.64 -8.73
N GLU A 41 2.39 -16.61 -9.59
CA GLU A 41 1.66 -16.39 -10.84
C GLU A 41 0.27 -15.83 -10.58
N ASP A 42 -0.47 -16.41 -9.63
CA ASP A 42 -1.80 -15.93 -9.26
C ASP A 42 -1.76 -14.52 -8.66
N ARG A 43 -0.76 -14.23 -7.82
CA ARG A 43 -0.57 -12.89 -7.25
C ARG A 43 -0.31 -11.84 -8.33
N ILE A 44 0.54 -12.16 -9.30
CA ILE A 44 0.83 -11.28 -10.44
C ILE A 44 -0.44 -11.06 -11.26
N LYS A 45 -1.18 -12.12 -11.60
CA LYS A 45 -2.42 -12.05 -12.38
C LYS A 45 -3.50 -11.22 -11.70
N GLN A 46 -3.72 -11.44 -10.40
CA GLN A 46 -4.73 -10.71 -9.61
C GLN A 46 -4.43 -9.21 -9.50
N ASN A 47 -3.14 -8.83 -9.51
CA ASN A 47 -2.71 -7.44 -9.34
C ASN A 47 -2.30 -6.75 -10.65
N LYS A 48 -2.48 -7.39 -11.81
CA LYS A 48 -2.18 -6.81 -13.12
C LYS A 48 -2.82 -5.41 -13.26
N GLY A 49 -2.04 -4.44 -13.69
CA GLY A 49 -2.46 -3.05 -13.86
C GLY A 49 -2.48 -2.20 -12.57
N ARG A 50 -2.14 -2.78 -11.40
CA ARG A 50 -1.91 -1.98 -10.19
C ARG A 50 -0.59 -1.24 -10.26
N THR A 51 -0.58 -0.06 -9.64
CA THR A 51 0.59 0.81 -9.56
C THR A 51 0.73 1.36 -8.15
N TYR A 52 1.93 1.78 -7.81
CA TYR A 52 2.26 2.34 -6.50
C TYR A 52 3.12 3.59 -6.64
N ALA A 53 2.78 4.62 -5.88
CA ALA A 53 3.63 5.78 -5.69
C ALA A 53 4.54 5.53 -4.47
N LEU A 54 5.83 5.38 -4.69
CA LEU A 54 6.81 5.17 -3.64
C LEU A 54 7.47 6.49 -3.27
N SER A 55 7.48 6.81 -1.97
CA SER A 55 8.23 7.94 -1.44
C SER A 55 9.75 7.72 -1.56
N ARG A 56 10.53 8.78 -1.48
CA ARG A 56 12.00 8.72 -1.43
C ARG A 56 12.50 7.78 -0.31
N THR A 57 11.87 7.83 0.85
CA THR A 57 12.21 6.94 1.98
C THR A 57 11.97 5.46 1.64
N SER A 58 10.87 5.17 0.96
CA SER A 58 10.54 3.80 0.51
C SER A 58 11.54 3.33 -0.57
N LYS A 59 11.92 4.20 -1.51
CA LYS A 59 13.01 3.92 -2.47
C LYS A 59 14.30 3.56 -1.73
N ASN A 60 14.71 4.37 -0.76
CA ASN A 60 15.95 4.14 -0.02
C ASN A 60 15.97 2.79 0.69
N LEU A 61 14.84 2.35 1.25
CA LEU A 61 14.74 1.00 1.79
C LEU A 61 14.99 -0.07 0.72
N LEU A 62 14.35 0.05 -0.45
CA LEU A 62 14.55 -0.90 -1.55
C LEU A 62 15.98 -0.87 -2.09
N VAL A 63 16.63 0.31 -2.17
CA VAL A 63 18.05 0.44 -2.52
C VAL A 63 18.94 -0.31 -1.53
N ASN A 64 18.73 -0.11 -0.23
CA ASN A 64 19.50 -0.77 0.82
C ASN A 64 19.34 -2.30 0.81
N LEU A 65 18.19 -2.79 0.34
CA LEU A 65 17.93 -4.22 0.18
C LEU A 65 18.42 -4.79 -1.17
N GLY A 66 19.02 -3.97 -2.04
CA GLY A 66 19.44 -4.38 -3.38
C GLY A 66 18.29 -4.67 -4.35
N LEU A 67 17.08 -4.18 -4.04
CA LEU A 67 15.86 -4.40 -4.82
C LEU A 67 15.55 -3.27 -5.80
N TRP A 68 16.32 -2.17 -5.78
CA TRP A 68 16.10 -1.02 -6.65
C TRP A 68 16.97 -1.09 -7.89
N ASP A 69 16.36 -1.38 -9.01
CA ASP A 69 16.93 -1.29 -10.35
C ASP A 69 15.89 -0.58 -11.24
N GLU A 70 16.14 0.67 -11.62
CA GLU A 70 15.16 1.50 -12.33
C GLU A 70 14.70 0.89 -13.65
N LYS A 71 15.58 0.16 -14.34
CA LYS A 71 15.22 -0.51 -15.61
C LYS A 71 14.33 -1.73 -15.36
N LYS A 72 14.67 -2.57 -14.38
CA LYS A 72 13.88 -3.75 -14.04
C LYS A 72 12.54 -3.38 -13.44
N LEU A 73 12.47 -2.30 -12.66
CA LEU A 73 11.27 -1.81 -12.02
C LEU A 73 10.41 -0.93 -12.93
N ASN A 74 10.91 -0.54 -14.11
CA ASN A 74 10.21 0.36 -15.05
C ASN A 74 9.68 1.61 -14.35
N VAL A 75 10.59 2.31 -13.65
CA VAL A 75 10.27 3.42 -12.75
C VAL A 75 9.93 4.68 -13.52
N SER A 76 8.83 5.35 -13.13
CA SER A 76 8.49 6.70 -13.61
C SER A 76 8.60 7.71 -12.45
N PRO A 77 9.45 8.75 -12.56
CA PRO A 77 9.59 9.74 -11.50
C PRO A 77 8.38 10.66 -11.42
N ILE A 78 8.06 11.15 -10.21
CA ILE A 78 7.13 12.26 -9.98
C ILE A 78 7.95 13.47 -9.56
N GLU A 79 8.08 14.44 -10.47
CA GLU A 79 8.84 15.68 -10.25
C GLU A 79 7.93 16.84 -9.90
N LYS A 80 6.65 16.75 -10.31
CA LYS A 80 5.64 17.78 -10.06
C LYS A 80 4.36 17.15 -9.54
N ILE A 81 3.73 17.82 -8.58
CA ILE A 81 2.39 17.47 -8.10
C ILE A 81 1.51 18.69 -8.26
N VAL A 82 0.41 18.55 -8.98
CA VAL A 82 -0.56 19.62 -9.23
C VAL A 82 -1.87 19.26 -8.55
N LEU A 83 -2.26 20.07 -7.58
CA LEU A 83 -3.54 19.95 -6.91
C LEU A 83 -4.53 20.91 -7.56
N SER A 84 -5.68 20.39 -7.97
CA SER A 84 -6.68 21.14 -8.71
C SER A 84 -8.09 20.79 -8.24
N THR A 85 -9.05 21.64 -8.57
CA THR A 85 -10.48 21.37 -8.39
C THR A 85 -11.24 21.71 -9.67
N LYS A 86 -12.32 20.95 -9.92
CA LYS A 86 -13.27 21.19 -10.99
C LYS A 86 -14.67 20.87 -10.43
N ARG A 87 -15.61 21.80 -10.51
CA ARG A 87 -16.94 21.64 -9.89
C ARG A 87 -17.85 20.77 -10.76
N SER A 88 -17.82 21.00 -12.07
CA SER A 88 -18.55 20.21 -13.06
C SER A 88 -17.65 19.93 -14.27
N SER A 89 -18.05 19.05 -15.15
CA SER A 89 -17.33 18.73 -16.38
C SER A 89 -17.20 19.95 -17.31
N SER A 90 -18.16 20.85 -17.29
CA SER A 90 -18.17 22.10 -18.11
C SER A 90 -17.29 23.23 -17.54
N ASP A 91 -16.86 23.14 -16.29
CA ASP A 91 -16.04 24.20 -15.66
C ASP A 91 -14.58 24.06 -16.08
N SER A 92 -13.86 25.20 -16.05
CA SER A 92 -12.40 25.19 -16.16
C SER A 92 -11.74 24.59 -14.90
N ILE A 93 -10.59 23.98 -15.09
CA ILE A 93 -9.75 23.48 -13.98
C ILE A 93 -9.20 24.70 -13.21
N ARG A 94 -9.42 24.69 -11.89
CA ARG A 94 -8.84 25.66 -10.99
C ARG A 94 -7.70 25.03 -10.20
N HIS A 95 -6.49 25.53 -10.40
CA HIS A 95 -5.32 25.09 -9.63
C HIS A 95 -5.39 25.60 -8.19
N LEU A 96 -5.08 24.72 -7.24
CA LEU A 96 -5.04 25.01 -5.80
C LEU A 96 -3.62 25.16 -5.30
N ALA A 97 -2.73 24.26 -5.70
CA ALA A 97 -1.32 24.26 -5.32
C ALA A 97 -0.47 23.51 -6.35
N HIS A 98 0.78 23.90 -6.44
CA HIS A 98 1.81 23.25 -7.24
C HIS A 98 3.00 22.94 -6.34
N PHE A 99 3.43 21.70 -6.34
CA PHE A 99 4.65 21.26 -5.69
C PHE A 99 5.61 20.81 -6.79
N ASN A 100 6.65 21.55 -6.98
CA ASN A 100 7.70 21.23 -7.93
C ASN A 100 8.91 20.71 -7.14
N LYS A 101 9.66 19.81 -7.74
CA LYS A 101 11.02 19.52 -7.28
C LYS A 101 11.78 20.85 -7.22
N GLU A 102 12.34 21.18 -6.06
CA GLU A 102 13.20 22.36 -5.96
C GLU A 102 14.46 22.17 -6.80
N SER A 103 14.98 23.25 -7.39
CA SER A 103 16.21 23.20 -8.20
C SER A 103 17.44 22.71 -7.42
N SER A 104 17.38 22.79 -6.09
CA SER A 104 18.40 22.27 -5.17
C SER A 104 18.25 20.77 -4.86
N GLU A 105 17.10 20.15 -5.18
CA GLU A 105 16.86 18.74 -4.92
C GLU A 105 17.43 17.87 -6.06
N VAL A 106 18.27 16.91 -5.69
CA VAL A 106 18.90 15.99 -6.65
C VAL A 106 17.90 14.93 -7.15
N GLU A 107 16.94 14.52 -6.31
CA GLU A 107 16.02 13.43 -6.59
C GLU A 107 14.55 13.85 -6.65
N PRO A 108 13.69 13.13 -7.41
CA PRO A 108 12.24 13.29 -7.39
C PRO A 108 11.64 13.10 -6.00
N SER A 109 10.46 13.68 -5.77
CA SER A 109 9.74 13.54 -4.50
C SER A 109 9.21 12.11 -4.29
N SER A 110 8.85 11.44 -5.37
CA SER A 110 8.32 10.07 -5.37
C SER A 110 8.47 9.41 -6.73
N TYR A 111 8.16 8.12 -6.79
CA TYR A 111 8.35 7.29 -7.97
C TYR A 111 7.14 6.36 -8.18
N MET A 112 6.66 6.29 -9.41
CA MET A 112 5.64 5.33 -9.79
C MET A 112 6.27 4.01 -10.22
N ILE A 113 5.69 2.90 -9.74
CA ILE A 113 6.10 1.54 -10.12
C ILE A 113 4.83 0.70 -10.36
N GLU A 114 4.83 -0.10 -11.40
CA GLU A 114 3.77 -1.08 -11.65
C GLU A 114 4.00 -2.35 -10.79
N ASP A 115 2.92 -2.91 -10.23
CA ASP A 115 2.94 -4.09 -9.35
C ASP A 115 3.69 -5.27 -9.97
N TYR A 116 3.48 -5.49 -11.26
CA TYR A 116 4.11 -6.57 -12.02
C TYR A 116 5.64 -6.57 -11.91
N TYR A 117 6.27 -5.42 -12.14
CA TYR A 117 7.74 -5.31 -12.11
C TYR A 117 8.29 -5.50 -10.71
N LEU A 118 7.64 -4.88 -9.71
CA LEU A 118 8.08 -5.02 -8.32
C LEU A 118 7.96 -6.49 -7.85
N ARG A 119 6.86 -7.18 -8.17
CA ARG A 119 6.70 -8.61 -7.82
C ARG A 119 7.70 -9.50 -8.54
N THR A 120 8.02 -9.22 -9.78
CA THR A 120 9.04 -9.98 -10.53
C THR A 120 10.41 -9.89 -9.86
N VAL A 121 10.81 -8.70 -9.43
CA VAL A 121 12.06 -8.49 -8.69
C VAL A 121 12.02 -9.22 -7.34
N LEU A 122 10.92 -9.08 -6.59
CA LEU A 122 10.77 -9.72 -5.27
C LEU A 122 10.75 -11.26 -5.39
N GLY A 123 10.01 -11.82 -6.34
CA GLY A 123 9.96 -13.27 -6.57
C GLY A 123 11.35 -13.85 -6.86
N SER A 124 12.10 -13.21 -7.77
CA SER A 124 13.46 -13.62 -8.08
C SER A 124 14.40 -13.59 -6.87
N GLU A 125 14.22 -12.62 -5.95
CA GLU A 125 15.03 -12.54 -4.74
C GLU A 125 14.61 -13.58 -3.69
N LEU A 126 13.30 -13.82 -3.53
CA LEU A 126 12.80 -14.86 -2.63
C LEU A 126 13.30 -16.25 -3.02
N ASP A 127 13.32 -16.56 -4.32
CA ASP A 127 13.77 -17.86 -4.83
C ASP A 127 15.29 -18.05 -4.69
N ARG A 128 16.06 -16.98 -4.85
CA ARG A 128 17.52 -17.02 -4.77
C ARG A 128 18.06 -17.11 -3.35
N ASN A 129 17.32 -16.59 -2.37
CA ASN A 129 17.82 -16.42 -1.02
C ASN A 129 17.68 -17.70 -0.19
N THR A 130 18.80 -18.35 0.13
CA THR A 130 18.84 -19.63 0.85
C THR A 130 18.32 -19.57 2.29
N LYS A 131 18.20 -18.37 2.88
CA LYS A 131 17.63 -18.15 4.22
C LYS A 131 16.11 -18.03 4.21
N ILE A 132 15.50 -17.94 3.02
CA ILE A 132 14.05 -17.82 2.87
C ILE A 132 13.48 -19.14 2.37
N GLN A 133 12.48 -19.65 3.07
CA GLN A 133 11.65 -20.75 2.56
C GLN A 133 10.26 -20.23 2.25
N LEU A 134 9.87 -20.24 0.97
CA LEU A 134 8.51 -19.88 0.53
C LEU A 134 7.64 -21.13 0.44
N ILE A 135 6.46 -21.10 1.03
CA ILE A 135 5.43 -22.15 0.99
C ILE A 135 4.19 -21.54 0.38
N ASN A 136 3.97 -21.78 -0.89
CA ASN A 136 2.80 -21.33 -1.65
C ASN A 136 1.61 -22.27 -1.50
N SER A 137 0.42 -21.84 -1.92
CA SER A 137 -0.85 -22.60 -1.92
C SER A 137 -1.20 -23.18 -0.54
N THR A 138 -0.78 -22.47 0.52
CA THR A 138 -0.94 -22.94 1.90
C THR A 138 -1.19 -21.73 2.81
N GLU A 139 -2.20 -21.83 3.67
CA GLU A 139 -2.56 -20.75 4.60
C GLU A 139 -2.18 -21.11 6.04
N VAL A 140 -1.84 -20.08 6.82
CA VAL A 140 -1.80 -20.19 8.28
C VAL A 140 -3.25 -20.17 8.78
N ILE A 141 -3.70 -21.27 9.38
CA ILE A 141 -5.10 -21.42 9.83
C ILE A 141 -5.30 -21.20 11.32
N LYS A 142 -4.28 -21.46 12.13
CA LYS A 142 -4.34 -21.35 13.60
C LYS A 142 -2.93 -21.19 14.17
N ASP A 143 -2.83 -20.57 15.34
CA ASP A 143 -1.65 -20.64 16.18
C ASP A 143 -2.00 -21.09 17.62
N GLU A 144 -1.02 -21.65 18.29
CA GLU A 144 -1.02 -21.93 19.71
C GLU A 144 0.28 -21.38 20.28
N THR A 145 0.18 -20.33 21.08
CA THR A 145 1.33 -19.55 21.54
C THR A 145 1.51 -19.75 23.05
N ASP A 146 2.73 -20.09 23.45
CA ASP A 146 3.17 -20.13 24.83
C ASP A 146 4.18 -18.99 25.15
N SER A 147 4.84 -19.05 26.28
CA SER A 147 5.81 -18.02 26.68
C SER A 147 7.09 -18.01 25.84
N TYR A 148 7.42 -19.09 25.13
CA TYR A 148 8.72 -19.29 24.48
C TYR A 148 8.63 -19.40 22.96
N GLN A 149 7.48 -19.83 22.43
CA GLN A 149 7.30 -20.11 21.01
C GLN A 149 5.84 -20.04 20.61
N THR A 150 5.60 -19.93 19.32
CA THR A 150 4.27 -20.09 18.72
C THR A 150 4.27 -21.32 17.81
N LYS A 151 3.31 -22.21 18.00
CA LYS A 151 3.05 -23.34 17.11
C LYS A 151 2.03 -22.93 16.08
N ILE A 152 2.40 -23.03 14.82
CA ILE A 152 1.65 -22.52 13.67
C ILE A 152 1.11 -23.71 12.89
N PHE A 153 -0.19 -23.74 12.65
CA PHE A 153 -0.88 -24.79 11.89
C PHE A 153 -1.25 -24.31 10.51
N LEU A 154 -1.03 -25.14 9.54
CA LEU A 154 -1.24 -24.84 8.13
C LEU A 154 -2.43 -25.60 7.54
N SER A 155 -3.01 -25.06 6.46
CA SER A 155 -4.14 -25.65 5.74
C SER A 155 -3.83 -27.05 5.16
N ASN A 156 -2.57 -27.35 4.86
CA ASN A 156 -2.09 -28.65 4.40
C ASN A 156 -1.87 -29.66 5.55
N LYS A 157 -2.38 -29.39 6.76
CA LYS A 157 -2.26 -30.20 7.98
C LYS A 157 -0.85 -30.31 8.55
N SER A 158 0.14 -29.60 8.01
CA SER A 158 1.47 -29.51 8.63
C SER A 158 1.50 -28.43 9.72
N SER A 159 2.52 -28.47 10.56
CA SER A 159 2.77 -27.45 11.58
C SER A 159 4.25 -27.27 11.84
N PHE A 160 4.62 -26.07 12.30
CA PHE A 160 5.95 -25.77 12.84
C PHE A 160 5.85 -24.89 14.08
N THR A 161 6.96 -24.80 14.80
CA THR A 161 7.11 -23.82 15.88
C THR A 161 8.00 -22.68 15.41
N ALA A 162 7.70 -21.46 15.86
CA ALA A 162 8.50 -20.28 15.57
C ALA A 162 8.70 -19.43 16.82
N GLU A 163 9.73 -18.59 16.83
CA GLU A 163 9.94 -17.58 17.88
C GLU A 163 8.93 -16.43 17.74
N ILE A 164 8.60 -16.08 16.50
CA ILE A 164 7.67 -14.99 16.17
C ILE A 164 6.86 -15.32 14.90
N LEU A 165 5.60 -14.91 14.88
CA LEU A 165 4.71 -14.92 13.72
C LEU A 165 4.43 -13.48 13.28
N ILE A 166 4.82 -13.13 12.06
CA ILE A 166 4.54 -11.84 11.42
C ILE A 166 3.34 -12.03 10.49
N ILE A 167 2.31 -11.22 10.66
CA ILE A 167 1.07 -11.28 9.87
C ILE A 167 1.06 -10.14 8.86
N SER A 168 1.05 -10.49 7.56
CA SER A 168 1.02 -9.57 6.41
C SER A 168 0.05 -10.04 5.33
N ASP A 169 -1.04 -10.70 5.71
CA ASP A 169 -2.04 -11.33 4.85
C ASP A 169 -3.09 -10.33 4.27
N GLY A 170 -2.83 -9.03 4.40
CA GLY A 170 -3.54 -7.96 3.71
C GLY A 170 -4.84 -7.50 4.38
N ARG A 171 -5.61 -6.67 3.65
CA ARG A 171 -6.81 -5.95 4.16
C ARG A 171 -7.92 -6.84 4.70
N ALA A 172 -8.03 -8.04 4.21
CA ALA A 172 -9.07 -8.98 4.62
C ALA A 172 -8.52 -10.04 5.56
N SER A 173 -7.42 -9.72 6.28
CA SER A 173 -6.71 -10.66 7.14
C SER A 173 -7.65 -11.69 7.76
N GLY A 174 -7.66 -12.89 7.18
CA GLY A 174 -8.43 -14.00 7.70
C GLY A 174 -7.90 -14.41 9.06
N PHE A 175 -6.61 -14.24 9.28
CA PHE A 175 -5.95 -14.54 10.54
C PHE A 175 -6.34 -13.54 11.64
N ALA A 176 -6.32 -12.24 11.36
CA ALA A 176 -6.71 -11.23 12.34
C ALA A 176 -8.19 -11.35 12.77
N LYS A 177 -9.08 -11.71 11.84
CA LYS A 177 -10.49 -11.99 12.14
C LYS A 177 -10.66 -13.21 13.05
N ARG A 178 -9.88 -14.27 12.84
CA ARG A 178 -9.91 -15.47 13.69
C ARG A 178 -9.40 -15.21 15.10
N LEU A 179 -8.52 -14.25 15.29
CA LEU A 179 -8.00 -13.85 16.60
C LEU A 179 -8.93 -12.87 17.34
N ASP A 180 -10.11 -12.56 16.81
CA ASP A 180 -11.07 -11.62 17.39
C ASP A 180 -10.43 -10.26 17.75
N LYS A 181 -9.51 -9.79 16.90
CA LYS A 181 -8.81 -8.53 17.12
C LYS A 181 -9.72 -7.34 16.91
N ASN A 182 -9.65 -6.38 17.80
CA ASN A 182 -10.43 -5.15 17.77
C ASN A 182 -9.94 -4.20 16.66
N PHE A 183 -10.63 -4.25 15.52
CA PHE A 183 -10.45 -3.29 14.44
C PHE A 183 -11.38 -2.10 14.61
N PHE A 184 -10.83 -0.90 14.52
CA PHE A 184 -11.62 0.24 14.16
C PHE A 184 -11.85 0.19 12.64
N GLN A 185 -13.10 0.15 12.21
CA GLN A 185 -13.48 0.13 10.80
C GLN A 185 -14.46 1.25 10.47
N LYS A 186 -14.20 1.96 9.37
CA LYS A 186 -15.09 2.99 8.83
C LYS A 186 -15.27 2.76 7.34
N LYS A 187 -16.50 2.50 6.90
CA LYS A 187 -16.86 2.43 5.47
C LYS A 187 -17.08 3.84 4.95
N TYR A 188 -16.45 4.18 3.83
CA TYR A 188 -16.63 5.50 3.21
C TYR A 188 -17.83 5.57 2.28
N ASN A 189 -18.49 4.46 1.98
CA ASN A 189 -19.52 4.34 0.94
C ASN A 189 -19.04 4.83 -0.41
N GLN A 190 -17.76 4.64 -0.68
CA GLN A 190 -17.04 4.99 -1.90
C GLN A 190 -16.40 3.75 -2.51
N VAL A 191 -16.17 3.81 -3.81
CA VAL A 191 -15.38 2.84 -4.57
C VAL A 191 -14.31 3.58 -5.35
N ALA A 192 -13.09 3.06 -5.38
CA ALA A 192 -12.05 3.52 -6.29
C ALA A 192 -12.10 2.71 -7.57
N ILE A 193 -12.17 3.39 -8.72
CA ILE A 193 -11.93 2.81 -10.04
C ILE A 193 -10.50 3.10 -10.42
N VAL A 194 -9.74 2.07 -10.76
CA VAL A 194 -8.31 2.15 -11.08
C VAL A 194 -8.06 1.54 -12.45
N GLY A 195 -7.22 2.14 -13.24
CA GLY A 195 -6.80 1.62 -14.54
C GLY A 195 -5.67 2.45 -15.14
N ASN A 196 -5.19 1.99 -16.29
CA ASN A 196 -4.11 2.65 -17.02
C ASN A 196 -4.66 3.33 -18.27
N LEU A 197 -4.00 4.39 -18.71
CA LEU A 197 -4.32 5.20 -19.88
C LEU A 197 -3.09 5.32 -20.78
N SER A 198 -3.31 5.39 -22.09
CA SER A 198 -2.37 6.00 -23.05
C SER A 198 -2.88 7.38 -23.46
N HIS A 199 -1.99 8.26 -23.84
CA HIS A 199 -2.28 9.61 -24.30
C HIS A 199 -1.21 10.12 -25.26
N GLN A 200 -1.51 11.15 -26.05
CA GLN A 200 -0.58 11.62 -27.07
C GLN A 200 0.49 12.59 -26.53
N ASN A 201 0.10 13.45 -25.60
CA ASN A 201 1.03 14.43 -25.03
C ASN A 201 1.93 13.80 -23.96
N GLU A 202 3.08 14.44 -23.71
CA GLU A 202 3.95 14.08 -22.58
C GLU A 202 3.30 14.52 -21.27
N HIS A 203 3.37 13.66 -20.24
CA HIS A 203 2.91 13.97 -18.88
C HIS A 203 3.92 14.79 -18.07
N SER A 204 5.15 14.98 -18.59
CA SER A 204 6.21 15.77 -17.96
C SER A 204 6.45 15.42 -16.49
N SER A 205 6.45 14.12 -16.15
CA SER A 205 6.64 13.60 -14.78
C SER A 205 5.71 14.25 -13.73
N THR A 206 4.50 14.64 -14.17
CA THR A 206 3.54 15.37 -13.34
C THR A 206 2.43 14.44 -12.83
N ALA A 207 2.25 14.42 -11.51
CA ALA A 207 1.09 13.84 -10.87
C ALA A 207 -0.01 14.89 -10.70
N HIS A 208 -1.22 14.60 -11.14
CA HIS A 208 -2.38 15.47 -10.97
C HIS A 208 -3.35 14.88 -9.97
N GLN A 209 -3.73 15.67 -8.97
CA GLN A 209 -4.80 15.35 -8.03
C GLN A 209 -5.94 16.33 -8.21
N LEU A 210 -7.05 15.87 -8.78
CA LEU A 210 -8.25 16.66 -8.98
C LEU A 210 -9.26 16.36 -7.88
N PHE A 211 -9.69 17.37 -7.16
CA PHE A 211 -10.78 17.29 -6.19
C PHE A 211 -12.10 17.65 -6.87
N LEU A 212 -12.85 16.63 -7.24
CA LEU A 212 -14.12 16.72 -7.94
C LEU A 212 -15.30 16.65 -6.95
N ALA A 213 -16.49 17.08 -7.39
CA ALA A 213 -17.70 17.03 -6.56
C ALA A 213 -18.06 15.59 -6.15
N GLY A 214 -17.78 14.61 -7.00
CA GLY A 214 -18.03 13.19 -6.73
C GLY A 214 -16.92 12.48 -5.95
N GLY A 215 -15.78 13.13 -5.74
CA GLY A 215 -14.60 12.56 -5.07
C GLY A 215 -13.30 12.77 -5.83
N PRO A 216 -12.15 12.47 -5.23
CA PRO A 216 -10.86 12.75 -5.82
C PRO A 216 -10.54 11.83 -7.01
N LEU A 217 -9.92 12.43 -8.02
CA LEU A 217 -9.35 11.75 -9.20
C LEU A 217 -7.84 12.05 -9.24
N ALA A 218 -7.02 11.02 -9.17
CA ALA A 218 -5.58 11.12 -9.38
C ALA A 218 -5.23 10.63 -10.79
N ILE A 219 -4.32 11.34 -11.47
CA ILE A 219 -3.65 10.93 -12.71
C ILE A 219 -2.16 10.93 -12.41
N LEU A 220 -1.52 9.79 -12.54
CA LEU A 220 -0.14 9.58 -12.13
C LEU A 220 0.70 9.09 -13.31
N PRO A 221 1.91 9.62 -13.52
CA PRO A 221 2.73 9.30 -14.69
C PRO A 221 3.25 7.85 -14.63
N LEU A 222 3.26 7.18 -15.78
CA LEU A 222 3.93 5.89 -16.01
C LEU A 222 4.94 6.06 -17.14
N GLU A 223 5.80 5.07 -17.32
CA GLU A 223 6.81 5.10 -18.39
C GLU A 223 6.18 5.34 -19.77
N GLY A 224 6.79 6.21 -20.55
CA GLY A 224 6.32 6.66 -21.86
C GLY A 224 5.09 7.58 -21.77
N LYS A 225 4.25 7.53 -22.79
CA LYS A 225 3.00 8.29 -22.87
C LYS A 225 1.84 7.53 -22.22
N ARG A 226 2.06 7.11 -20.97
CA ARG A 226 1.10 6.34 -20.19
C ARG A 226 0.90 6.99 -18.83
N SER A 227 -0.29 6.84 -18.30
CA SER A 227 -0.63 7.24 -16.94
C SER A 227 -1.56 6.22 -16.29
N THR A 228 -1.53 6.14 -14.98
CA THR A 228 -2.57 5.44 -14.22
C THR A 228 -3.53 6.44 -13.63
N PHE A 229 -4.78 6.04 -13.49
CA PHE A 229 -5.79 6.83 -12.80
C PHE A 229 -6.33 6.08 -11.58
N VAL A 230 -6.68 6.86 -10.56
CA VAL A 230 -7.39 6.39 -9.37
C VAL A 230 -8.55 7.35 -9.14
N TRP A 231 -9.78 6.92 -9.44
CA TRP A 231 -10.97 7.73 -9.30
C TRP A 231 -11.86 7.23 -8.16
N SER A 232 -11.89 7.96 -7.07
CA SER A 232 -12.73 7.64 -5.92
C SER A 232 -14.11 8.29 -6.10
N LEU A 233 -15.17 7.48 -6.08
CA LEU A 233 -16.54 7.91 -6.34
C LEU A 233 -17.50 7.38 -5.27
N PRO A 234 -18.63 8.05 -5.01
CA PRO A 234 -19.72 7.46 -4.23
C PRO A 234 -20.14 6.12 -4.84
N MET A 235 -20.41 5.14 -3.98
CA MET A 235 -20.63 3.74 -4.42
C MET A 235 -21.69 3.59 -5.52
N PRO A 236 -22.87 4.26 -5.49
CA PRO A 236 -23.85 4.13 -6.56
C PRO A 236 -23.34 4.63 -7.93
N MET A 237 -22.62 5.78 -7.93
CA MET A 237 -22.05 6.37 -9.13
C MET A 237 -20.87 5.53 -9.63
N GLY A 238 -19.99 5.14 -8.73
CA GLY A 238 -18.79 4.36 -9.06
C GLY A 238 -19.14 2.98 -9.60
N ASN A 239 -20.15 2.29 -9.03
CA ASN A 239 -20.60 1.01 -9.54
C ASN A 239 -21.20 1.14 -10.94
N LYS A 240 -22.03 2.18 -11.19
CA LYS A 240 -22.60 2.44 -12.53
C LYS A 240 -21.51 2.71 -13.55
N LEU A 241 -20.59 3.62 -13.24
CA LEU A 241 -19.51 4.01 -14.15
C LEU A 241 -18.48 2.89 -14.32
N GLY A 242 -18.10 2.20 -13.26
CA GLY A 242 -17.16 1.07 -13.33
C GLY A 242 -17.67 -0.12 -14.13
N ALA A 243 -18.99 -0.36 -14.12
CA ALA A 243 -19.64 -1.40 -14.93
C ALA A 243 -19.97 -0.95 -16.37
N SER A 244 -19.77 0.34 -16.71
CA SER A 244 -20.03 0.84 -18.07
C SER A 244 -19.02 0.29 -19.08
N ARG A 245 -19.36 0.34 -20.35
CA ARG A 245 -18.43 0.03 -21.45
C ARG A 245 -17.23 0.99 -21.40
N ASP A 246 -16.12 0.53 -21.94
CA ASP A 246 -14.84 1.26 -21.86
C ASP A 246 -14.85 2.60 -22.60
N ASP A 247 -15.59 2.70 -23.72
CA ASP A 247 -15.80 3.94 -24.44
C ASP A 247 -16.54 4.99 -23.58
N ILE A 248 -17.66 4.59 -22.96
CA ILE A 248 -18.47 5.45 -22.09
C ILE A 248 -17.64 5.91 -20.87
N PHE A 249 -16.87 5.00 -20.27
CA PHE A 249 -16.01 5.32 -19.16
C PHE A 249 -14.93 6.33 -19.56
N THR A 250 -14.28 6.08 -20.70
CA THR A 250 -13.19 6.93 -21.21
C THR A 250 -13.71 8.32 -21.54
N ASP A 251 -14.89 8.44 -22.16
CA ASP A 251 -15.50 9.74 -22.45
C ASP A 251 -15.86 10.48 -21.16
N SER A 252 -16.42 9.80 -20.17
CA SER A 252 -16.67 10.40 -18.85
C SER A 252 -15.37 10.89 -18.16
N LEU A 253 -14.26 10.16 -18.35
CA LEU A 253 -12.98 10.58 -17.80
C LEU A 253 -12.40 11.78 -18.54
N LYS A 254 -12.52 11.83 -19.88
CA LYS A 254 -12.09 12.94 -20.73
C LYS A 254 -12.72 14.27 -20.33
N GLU A 255 -13.99 14.27 -19.89
CA GLU A 255 -14.67 15.48 -19.41
C GLU A 255 -13.91 16.19 -18.25
N TYR A 256 -13.17 15.42 -17.45
CA TYR A 256 -12.44 15.95 -16.29
C TYR A 256 -10.95 16.19 -16.57
N VAL A 257 -10.34 15.38 -17.43
CA VAL A 257 -8.89 15.39 -17.62
C VAL A 257 -8.44 15.79 -19.04
N GLY A 258 -9.39 16.07 -19.96
CA GLY A 258 -9.07 16.43 -21.35
C GLY A 258 -8.19 17.67 -21.50
N ASP A 259 -8.21 18.59 -20.53
CA ASP A 259 -7.31 19.74 -20.47
C ASP A 259 -5.87 19.37 -20.03
N ILE A 260 -5.68 18.16 -19.47
CA ILE A 260 -4.40 17.67 -18.94
C ILE A 260 -3.79 16.67 -19.90
N LEU A 261 -4.59 15.72 -20.38
CA LEU A 261 -4.16 14.64 -21.27
C LEU A 261 -4.96 14.68 -22.57
N ILE A 262 -4.27 14.65 -23.69
CA ILE A 262 -4.86 14.73 -25.05
C ILE A 262 -5.00 13.32 -25.61
N ASP A 263 -6.13 13.05 -26.27
CA ASP A 263 -6.43 11.78 -26.95
C ASP A 263 -6.20 10.56 -26.06
N ILE A 264 -6.82 10.60 -24.88
CA ILE A 264 -6.72 9.48 -23.95
C ILE A 264 -7.50 8.25 -24.45
N SER A 265 -6.90 7.09 -24.26
CA SER A 265 -7.54 5.79 -24.41
C SER A 265 -7.25 4.92 -23.20
N GLN A 266 -8.15 4.02 -22.85
CA GLN A 266 -7.93 3.08 -21.76
C GLN A 266 -7.01 1.96 -22.22
N ILE A 267 -6.08 1.57 -21.34
CA ILE A 267 -5.22 0.41 -21.52
C ILE A 267 -5.58 -0.63 -20.45
N GLY A 268 -5.98 -1.80 -20.92
CA GLY A 268 -6.32 -2.91 -20.05
C GLY A 268 -7.63 -2.73 -19.30
N GLU A 269 -7.82 -3.55 -18.29
CA GLU A 269 -9.07 -3.67 -17.52
C GLU A 269 -9.13 -2.64 -16.39
N LYS A 270 -10.27 -1.96 -16.26
CA LYS A 270 -10.54 -1.15 -15.07
C LYS A 270 -10.94 -2.04 -13.89
N LYS A 271 -10.40 -1.76 -12.72
CA LYS A 271 -10.67 -2.51 -11.48
C LYS A 271 -11.37 -1.62 -10.46
N MET A 272 -12.28 -2.21 -9.71
CA MET A 272 -13.03 -1.51 -8.66
C MET A 272 -12.66 -2.04 -7.28
N PHE A 273 -12.41 -1.12 -6.35
CA PHE A 273 -12.05 -1.43 -4.97
C PHE A 273 -12.93 -0.65 -4.00
N PRO A 274 -13.76 -1.32 -3.18
CA PRO A 274 -14.48 -0.65 -2.10
C PRO A 274 -13.51 0.04 -1.14
N LEU A 275 -13.86 1.27 -0.74
CA LEU A 275 -13.01 2.07 0.13
C LEU A 275 -13.49 1.99 1.58
N PHE A 276 -12.59 1.64 2.46
CA PHE A 276 -12.80 1.62 3.90
C PHE A 276 -11.50 1.92 4.63
N LEU A 277 -11.62 2.42 5.82
CA LEU A 277 -10.55 2.48 6.79
C LEU A 277 -10.64 1.24 7.67
N SER A 278 -9.53 0.58 7.88
CA SER A 278 -9.38 -0.48 8.88
C SER A 278 -8.11 -0.19 9.68
N PHE A 279 -8.22 -0.16 10.99
CA PHE A 279 -7.08 0.12 11.86
C PHE A 279 -7.13 -0.79 13.08
N LEU A 280 -6.07 -1.55 13.26
CA LEU A 280 -5.89 -2.40 14.42
C LEU A 280 -5.27 -1.57 15.55
N ARG A 281 -5.96 -1.46 16.68
CA ARG A 281 -5.49 -0.65 17.82
C ARG A 281 -4.15 -1.15 18.36
N GLU A 282 -4.07 -2.46 18.57
CA GLU A 282 -2.86 -3.14 19.02
C GLU A 282 -2.33 -4.03 17.90
N ALA A 283 -1.22 -3.61 17.29
CA ALA A 283 -0.60 -4.33 16.19
C ALA A 283 0.32 -5.47 16.67
N VAL A 284 0.48 -5.63 17.98
CA VAL A 284 1.26 -6.71 18.58
C VAL A 284 0.42 -7.55 19.52
N ASP A 285 0.83 -8.78 19.70
CA ASP A 285 0.29 -9.73 20.67
C ASP A 285 1.42 -10.64 21.10
N ASN A 286 1.17 -11.57 22.02
CA ASN A 286 2.17 -12.55 22.43
C ASN A 286 2.76 -13.25 21.19
N ARG A 287 4.04 -13.02 20.90
CA ARG A 287 4.79 -13.58 19.77
C ARG A 287 4.20 -13.31 18.37
N LYS A 288 3.31 -12.35 18.25
CA LYS A 288 2.65 -12.00 16.99
C LYS A 288 2.76 -10.51 16.72
N VAL A 289 2.98 -10.15 15.45
CA VAL A 289 2.98 -8.76 15.00
C VAL A 289 2.28 -8.62 13.65
N PHE A 290 1.39 -7.63 13.53
CA PHE A 290 0.68 -7.29 12.31
C PHE A 290 1.39 -6.12 11.62
N ILE A 291 1.56 -6.23 10.31
CA ILE A 291 2.22 -5.21 9.49
C ILE A 291 1.47 -4.92 8.19
N GLY A 292 1.67 -3.73 7.63
CA GLY A 292 1.03 -3.33 6.37
C GLY A 292 -0.50 -3.33 6.47
N ASP A 293 -1.17 -3.73 5.39
CA ASP A 293 -2.64 -3.69 5.30
C ASP A 293 -3.36 -4.63 6.30
N SER A 294 -2.66 -5.59 6.92
CA SER A 294 -3.21 -6.40 8.00
C SER A 294 -3.31 -5.65 9.33
N ALA A 295 -2.46 -4.65 9.53
CA ALA A 295 -2.49 -3.76 10.69
C ALA A 295 -3.31 -2.49 10.43
N GLN A 296 -3.18 -1.91 9.24
CA GLN A 296 -3.90 -0.70 8.85
C GLN A 296 -4.13 -0.63 7.33
N ALA A 297 -5.38 -0.47 6.92
CA ALA A 297 -5.76 -0.17 5.55
C ALA A 297 -6.37 1.23 5.50
N ILE A 298 -5.74 2.14 4.76
CA ILE A 298 -6.13 3.55 4.68
C ILE A 298 -6.77 3.87 3.33
N HIS A 299 -7.44 5.03 3.24
CA HIS A 299 -7.94 5.56 1.97
C HIS A 299 -6.77 5.77 0.99
N PRO A 300 -6.92 5.44 -0.31
CA PRO A 300 -5.83 5.52 -1.31
C PRO A 300 -5.41 6.95 -1.68
N LEU A 301 -5.87 7.96 -0.94
CA LEU A 301 -5.40 9.34 -1.08
C LEU A 301 -3.87 9.39 -1.01
N ALA A 302 -3.26 9.97 -2.04
CA ALA A 302 -1.81 10.11 -2.18
C ALA A 302 -0.99 8.79 -2.18
N GLY A 303 -1.60 7.64 -2.41
CA GLY A 303 -0.87 6.36 -2.59
C GLY A 303 -0.07 5.88 -1.38
N GLN A 304 -0.41 6.30 -0.15
CA GLN A 304 0.41 6.09 1.05
C GLN A 304 0.37 4.67 1.64
N GLY A 305 -0.54 3.79 1.20
CA GLY A 305 -0.72 2.46 1.82
C GLY A 305 0.55 1.61 1.81
N LEU A 306 1.21 1.47 0.64
CA LEU A 306 2.45 0.69 0.53
C LEU A 306 3.60 1.35 1.31
N ASN A 307 3.73 2.68 1.25
CA ASN A 307 4.76 3.42 1.98
C ASN A 307 4.65 3.22 3.50
N LEU A 308 3.43 3.18 4.02
CA LEU A 308 3.18 2.93 5.45
C LEU A 308 3.64 1.53 5.85
N GLY A 309 3.33 0.51 5.02
CA GLY A 309 3.80 -0.86 5.25
C GLY A 309 5.32 -1.01 5.14
N LEU A 310 5.98 -0.27 4.24
CA LEU A 310 7.44 -0.26 4.14
C LEU A 310 8.11 0.36 5.38
N ARG A 311 7.48 1.36 5.99
CA ARG A 311 7.93 1.87 7.31
C ARG A 311 7.75 0.85 8.43
N ASP A 312 6.69 0.01 8.36
CA ASP A 312 6.54 -1.11 9.30
C ASP A 312 7.69 -2.10 9.14
N VAL A 313 8.07 -2.45 7.90
CA VAL A 313 9.21 -3.32 7.61
C VAL A 313 10.49 -2.77 8.22
N ALA A 314 10.85 -1.53 7.90
CA ALA A 314 12.09 -0.91 8.40
C ALA A 314 12.15 -0.89 9.93
N CYS A 315 11.06 -0.49 10.58
CA CYS A 315 10.98 -0.40 12.04
C CYS A 315 11.05 -1.78 12.70
N LEU A 316 10.34 -2.78 12.18
CA LEU A 316 10.32 -4.12 12.78
C LEU A 316 11.67 -4.82 12.60
N VAL A 317 12.30 -4.71 11.44
CA VAL A 317 13.65 -5.27 11.19
C VAL A 317 14.67 -4.67 12.15
N ASP A 318 14.70 -3.34 12.31
CA ASP A 318 15.61 -2.67 13.26
C ASP A 318 15.36 -3.11 14.71
N THR A 319 14.08 -3.24 15.10
CA THR A 319 13.70 -3.70 16.44
C THR A 319 14.18 -5.13 16.72
N LEU A 320 13.93 -6.05 15.77
CA LEU A 320 14.33 -7.45 15.91
C LEU A 320 15.87 -7.61 15.86
N LEU A 321 16.54 -6.84 15.00
CA LEU A 321 18.01 -6.85 14.90
C LEU A 321 18.67 -6.38 16.21
N LYS A 322 18.17 -5.31 16.83
CA LYS A 322 18.62 -4.86 18.13
C LYS A 322 18.40 -5.91 19.21
N GLY A 323 17.22 -6.55 19.21
CA GLY A 323 16.92 -7.67 20.12
C GLY A 323 17.90 -8.84 19.94
N LYS A 324 18.16 -9.25 18.69
CA LYS A 324 19.10 -10.33 18.36
C LYS A 324 20.53 -10.03 18.83
N LYS A 325 21.03 -8.80 18.60
CA LYS A 325 22.37 -8.37 19.04
C LYS A 325 22.53 -8.41 20.56
N LEU A 326 21.47 -8.20 21.30
CA LEU A 326 21.45 -8.26 22.77
C LEU A 326 21.12 -9.66 23.33
N GLY A 327 20.92 -10.66 22.47
CA GLY A 327 20.55 -12.02 22.88
C GLY A 327 19.15 -12.11 23.52
N LEU A 328 18.25 -11.17 23.20
CA LEU A 328 16.91 -11.14 23.78
C LEU A 328 15.94 -12.07 23.03
N ASP A 329 14.88 -12.46 23.72
CA ASP A 329 13.77 -13.21 23.09
C ASP A 329 12.98 -12.34 22.12
N LEU A 330 13.13 -12.61 20.81
CA LEU A 330 12.56 -11.80 19.72
C LEU A 330 11.03 -11.73 19.75
N GLY A 331 10.38 -12.79 20.24
CA GLY A 331 8.91 -12.85 20.34
C GLY A 331 8.37 -12.25 21.65
N SER A 332 9.24 -11.79 22.55
CA SER A 332 8.79 -11.23 23.82
C SER A 332 7.96 -9.95 23.62
N THR A 333 6.97 -9.77 24.46
CA THR A 333 6.10 -8.59 24.44
C THR A 333 6.89 -7.29 24.57
N ASP A 334 7.99 -7.28 25.34
CA ASP A 334 8.82 -6.09 25.53
C ASP A 334 9.52 -5.63 24.24
N ILE A 335 9.99 -6.58 23.43
CA ILE A 335 10.58 -6.27 22.13
C ILE A 335 9.49 -5.79 21.16
N LEU A 336 8.37 -6.51 21.06
CA LEU A 336 7.31 -6.17 20.13
C LEU A 336 6.62 -4.85 20.46
N LYS A 337 6.46 -4.50 21.75
CA LYS A 337 5.94 -3.20 22.17
C LYS A 337 6.85 -2.03 21.82
N LYS A 338 8.17 -2.20 21.68
CA LYS A 338 9.06 -1.16 21.15
C LYS A 338 8.70 -0.81 19.71
N TYR A 339 8.49 -1.84 18.86
CA TYR A 339 7.98 -1.64 17.50
C TYR A 339 6.64 -0.92 17.53
N GLU A 340 5.68 -1.40 18.30
CA GLU A 340 4.34 -0.80 18.38
C GLU A 340 4.38 0.66 18.80
N SER A 341 5.11 0.99 19.86
CA SER A 341 5.26 2.37 20.35
C SER A 341 5.87 3.29 19.31
N TRP A 342 6.89 2.82 18.59
CA TRP A 342 7.51 3.60 17.52
C TRP A 342 6.55 3.85 16.35
N ARG A 343 5.76 2.84 15.97
CA ARG A 343 4.83 2.94 14.83
C ARG A 343 3.51 3.63 15.15
N SER A 344 3.08 3.61 16.42
CA SER A 344 1.73 4.09 16.81
C SER A 344 1.46 5.52 16.39
N PHE A 345 2.39 6.44 16.63
CA PHE A 345 2.21 7.85 16.28
C PHE A 345 2.06 8.05 14.76
N ASP A 346 2.95 7.45 13.97
CA ASP A 346 2.94 7.57 12.51
C ASP A 346 1.65 6.95 11.91
N ARG A 347 1.25 5.78 12.41
CA ARG A 347 0.01 5.09 12.00
C ARG A 347 -1.22 5.93 12.29
N ILE A 348 -1.37 6.41 13.53
CA ILE A 348 -2.53 7.21 13.96
C ILE A 348 -2.57 8.54 13.20
N SER A 349 -1.44 9.23 13.07
CA SER A 349 -1.34 10.50 12.36
C SER A 349 -1.77 10.38 10.91
N LEU A 350 -1.28 9.37 10.19
CA LEU A 350 -1.61 9.18 8.79
C LEU A 350 -3.07 8.76 8.58
N VAL A 351 -3.60 7.87 9.45
CA VAL A 351 -5.02 7.49 9.45
C VAL A 351 -5.91 8.71 9.65
N THR A 352 -5.61 9.52 10.68
CA THR A 352 -6.39 10.73 10.99
C THR A 352 -6.33 11.74 9.85
N TYR A 353 -5.15 11.95 9.29
CA TYR A 353 -4.93 12.88 8.20
C TYR A 353 -5.67 12.48 6.90
N THR A 354 -5.57 11.22 6.48
CA THR A 354 -6.25 10.73 5.29
C THR A 354 -7.76 10.72 5.44
N ASP A 355 -8.27 10.39 6.64
CA ASP A 355 -9.70 10.45 6.95
C ASP A 355 -10.24 11.89 6.97
N LEU A 356 -9.47 12.81 7.54
CA LEU A 356 -9.82 14.23 7.55
C LEU A 356 -9.88 14.79 6.11
N ILE A 357 -8.86 14.57 5.31
CA ILE A 357 -8.85 15.03 3.90
C ILE A 357 -10.01 14.42 3.13
N ASN A 358 -10.24 13.12 3.22
CA ASN A 358 -11.36 12.50 2.53
C ASN A 358 -12.70 13.14 2.97
N THR A 359 -12.89 13.38 4.25
CA THR A 359 -14.09 14.01 4.78
C THR A 359 -14.27 15.45 4.27
N LEU A 360 -13.18 16.23 4.21
CA LEU A 360 -13.16 17.61 3.71
C LEU A 360 -13.54 17.72 2.23
N PHE A 361 -13.07 16.78 1.41
CA PHE A 361 -13.30 16.84 -0.03
C PHE A 361 -14.54 16.06 -0.50
N SER A 362 -15.06 15.14 0.31
CA SER A 362 -16.26 14.35 -0.03
C SER A 362 -17.58 14.99 0.43
N ASN A 363 -17.54 15.91 1.40
CA ASN A 363 -18.75 16.53 1.93
C ASN A 363 -19.25 17.70 1.07
N ASN A 364 -20.48 17.59 0.57
CA ASN A 364 -21.17 18.62 -0.22
C ASN A 364 -21.76 19.78 0.60
N ASN A 365 -21.53 19.87 1.91
CA ASN A 365 -22.08 20.91 2.78
C ASN A 365 -21.43 22.27 2.51
N PHE A 366 -22.23 23.20 2.00
CA PHE A 366 -21.84 24.56 1.57
C PHE A 366 -21.18 25.40 2.66
N TYR A 367 -21.59 25.28 3.92
CA TYR A 367 -21.03 26.04 5.05
C TYR A 367 -19.64 25.57 5.48
N LEU A 368 -19.36 24.27 5.36
CA LEU A 368 -18.02 23.73 5.53
C LEU A 368 -17.08 24.14 4.39
N LYS A 369 -17.59 24.35 3.16
CA LYS A 369 -16.79 24.75 1.98
C LYS A 369 -16.08 26.09 2.18
N THR A 370 -16.67 27.06 2.84
CA THR A 370 -16.09 28.40 3.01
C THR A 370 -15.03 28.43 4.12
N PHE A 371 -15.31 27.77 5.25
CA PHE A 371 -14.36 27.63 6.35
C PHE A 371 -13.14 26.79 5.95
N PHE A 372 -13.34 25.76 5.14
CA PHE A 372 -12.29 24.84 4.69
C PHE A 372 -11.52 25.27 3.46
N ASN A 373 -11.92 26.35 2.75
CA ASN A 373 -11.11 26.86 1.63
C ASN A 373 -9.73 27.37 2.10
N SER A 374 -9.64 27.95 3.30
CA SER A 374 -8.36 28.35 3.89
C SER A 374 -7.59 27.16 4.49
N LEU A 375 -8.26 26.19 5.11
CA LEU A 375 -7.66 24.98 5.64
C LEU A 375 -7.27 23.96 4.55
N ARG A 376 -7.96 23.94 3.42
CA ARG A 376 -7.62 23.11 2.26
C ARG A 376 -6.22 23.42 1.72
N ILE A 377 -5.86 24.70 1.66
CA ILE A 377 -4.53 25.13 1.20
C ILE A 377 -3.45 24.66 2.20
N GLN A 378 -3.71 24.76 3.51
CA GLN A 378 -2.76 24.32 4.53
C GLN A 378 -2.66 22.78 4.65
N ALA A 379 -3.79 22.07 4.49
CA ALA A 379 -3.79 20.60 4.49
C ALA A 379 -3.09 20.02 3.25
N CYS A 380 -3.19 20.67 2.10
CA CYS A 380 -2.49 20.29 0.88
C CYS A 380 -0.98 20.52 0.94
N ALA A 381 -0.51 21.45 1.77
CA ALA A 381 0.93 21.72 1.97
C ALA A 381 1.61 20.62 2.82
N LEU A 382 0.85 19.70 3.42
CA LEU A 382 1.34 18.57 4.22
C LEU A 382 1.34 17.23 3.46
N LEU A 383 0.88 17.19 2.20
CA LEU A 383 0.97 16.06 1.27
C LEU A 383 2.32 16.03 0.56
#